data_f6b4563cb5d7f639615360c7dc612b3b
#
_entry.id   f6b4563cb5d7f639615360c7dc612b3b
#
_cell.length_a   1.000
_cell.length_b   1.000
_cell.length_c   1.000
_cell.angle_alpha   90.00
_cell.angle_beta   90.00
_cell.angle_gamma   90.00
#
_symmetry.space_group_name_H-M   'P 1'
#
loop_
_entity.id
_entity.type
_entity.pdbx_description
1 polymer ?
#
loop_
_entity_poly.entity_id
_entity_poly.type
_entity_poly.pdbx_seq_one_letter_code
_entity_poly.pdbx_strand_id
1 'polypeptide(L)'
;TVRFRYAASWGQQAEGKNILYLTAANIYEKGPTLLYLDVMYTRQGLDNHCIISDMQGAMVENPVTAQHTEYLTIIGNFDYRIHPHWNAYIKGAYETAGVYKANGHFEKGLYRTTWNLQGCVEFFPMDNSELMIFGHVLHKGHKLTERARALGAVAPDTQRISIGLVYTIPVF
;
A
#
# COMPACT_ATOMS: atom_id res chain seq x y z
N THR A 1 15.77 -1.78 -19.04
CA THR A 1 14.52 -2.53 -19.28
C THR A 1 13.33 -1.68 -18.81
N VAL A 2 12.26 -1.63 -19.60
CA VAL A 2 10.99 -1.03 -19.21
C VAL A 2 9.95 -2.15 -19.29
N ARG A 3 9.21 -2.36 -18.22
CA ARG A 3 8.16 -3.38 -18.15
C ARG A 3 6.87 -2.76 -17.65
N PHE A 4 5.78 -3.08 -18.31
CA PHE A 4 4.43 -2.68 -17.94
C PHE A 4 3.58 -3.92 -17.71
N ARG A 5 2.79 -3.91 -16.65
CA ARG A 5 1.82 -4.95 -16.37
C ARG A 5 0.51 -4.29 -15.95
N TYR A 6 -0.54 -4.59 -16.71
CA TYR A 6 -1.88 -4.11 -16.44
C TYR A 6 -2.81 -5.31 -16.28
N ALA A 7 -3.70 -5.26 -15.30
CA ALA A 7 -4.72 -6.26 -15.13
C ALA A 7 -6.03 -5.60 -14.72
N ALA A 8 -7.13 -6.18 -15.17
CA ALA A 8 -8.48 -5.85 -14.76
C ALA A 8 -9.19 -7.16 -14.44
N SER A 9 -9.89 -7.21 -13.32
CA SER A 9 -10.79 -8.30 -13.01
C SER A 9 -12.12 -7.75 -12.52
N TRP A 10 -13.18 -8.45 -12.93
CA TRP A 10 -14.53 -8.19 -12.48
C TRP A 10 -15.13 -9.48 -11.98
N GLY A 11 -15.88 -9.40 -10.90
CA GLY A 11 -16.55 -10.54 -10.32
C GLY A 11 -17.88 -10.14 -9.72
N GLN A 12 -18.74 -11.13 -9.52
CA GLN A 12 -20.00 -10.98 -8.83
C GLN A 12 -19.91 -11.75 -7.51
N GLN A 13 -20.15 -11.06 -6.43
CA GLN A 13 -20.28 -11.68 -5.10
C GLN A 13 -21.68 -12.30 -4.92
N ALA A 14 -21.85 -13.08 -3.86
CA ALA A 14 -23.16 -13.49 -3.43
C ALA A 14 -24.09 -12.27 -3.30
N GLU A 15 -25.37 -12.43 -3.59
CA GLU A 15 -26.38 -11.38 -3.57
C GLU A 15 -26.29 -10.31 -4.69
N GLY A 16 -25.56 -10.62 -5.79
CA GLY A 16 -25.52 -9.73 -6.95
C GLY A 16 -24.62 -8.50 -6.79
N LYS A 17 -23.82 -8.42 -5.74
CA LYS A 17 -22.84 -7.34 -5.55
C LYS A 17 -21.63 -7.55 -6.44
N ASN A 18 -21.15 -6.48 -7.07
CA ASN A 18 -20.02 -6.54 -7.99
C ASN A 18 -18.73 -6.07 -7.32
N ILE A 19 -17.64 -6.69 -7.71
CA ILE A 19 -16.29 -6.24 -7.39
C ILE A 19 -15.54 -5.95 -8.70
N LEU A 20 -14.88 -4.79 -8.77
CA LEU A 20 -13.97 -4.41 -9.83
C LEU A 20 -12.58 -4.20 -9.23
N TYR A 21 -11.60 -4.79 -9.84
CA TYR A 21 -10.20 -4.65 -9.48
C TYR A 21 -9.39 -4.26 -10.70
N LEU A 22 -8.65 -3.16 -10.59
CA LEU A 22 -7.74 -2.67 -11.62
C LEU A 22 -6.34 -2.50 -11.02
N THR A 23 -5.33 -2.91 -11.76
CA THR A 23 -3.93 -2.70 -11.37
C THR A 23 -3.08 -2.30 -12.55
N ALA A 24 -2.12 -1.43 -12.30
CA ALA A 24 -1.09 -1.00 -13.24
C ALA A 24 0.26 -0.98 -12.52
N ALA A 25 1.17 -1.86 -12.91
CA ALA A 25 2.52 -1.94 -12.40
C ALA A 25 3.51 -1.55 -13.48
N ASN A 26 4.39 -0.60 -13.18
CA ASN A 26 5.39 -0.06 -14.10
C ASN A 26 6.76 -0.21 -13.46
N ILE A 27 7.68 -0.82 -14.19
CA ILE A 27 9.06 -1.05 -13.75
C ILE A 27 10.00 -0.45 -14.80
N TYR A 28 10.88 0.41 -14.35
CA TYR A 28 11.99 0.92 -15.14
C TYR A 28 13.30 0.51 -14.47
N GLU A 29 14.17 -0.13 -15.26
CA GLU A 29 15.48 -0.58 -14.82
C GLU A 29 16.53 -0.17 -15.85
N LYS A 30 17.54 0.60 -15.41
CA LYS A 30 18.66 1.01 -16.24
C LYS A 30 19.90 1.24 -15.38
N GLY A 31 20.95 0.46 -15.66
CA GLY A 31 22.20 0.52 -14.89
C GLY A 31 21.95 0.30 -13.40
N PRO A 32 22.39 1.22 -12.55
CA PRO A 32 22.24 1.08 -11.09
C PRO A 32 20.85 1.45 -10.57
N THR A 33 19.94 1.87 -11.45
CA THR A 33 18.63 2.44 -11.05
C THR A 33 17.50 1.44 -11.30
N LEU A 34 16.66 1.26 -10.29
CA LEU A 34 15.36 0.59 -10.37
C LEU A 34 14.27 1.54 -9.88
N LEU A 35 13.30 1.82 -10.74
CA LEU A 35 12.07 2.53 -10.40
C LEU A 35 10.89 1.58 -10.52
N TYR A 36 10.02 1.62 -9.54
CA TYR A 36 8.79 0.86 -9.51
C TYR A 36 7.63 1.77 -9.13
N LEU A 37 6.54 1.69 -9.88
CA LEU A 37 5.29 2.37 -9.58
C LEU A 37 4.13 1.39 -9.79
N ASP A 38 3.38 1.16 -8.74
CA ASP A 38 2.17 0.33 -8.77
C ASP A 38 0.96 1.16 -8.34
N VAL A 39 -0.11 1.04 -9.11
CA VAL A 39 -1.39 1.70 -8.84
C VAL A 39 -2.47 0.63 -8.84
N MET A 40 -3.18 0.50 -7.73
CA MET A 40 -4.27 -0.45 -7.56
C MET A 40 -5.55 0.31 -7.23
N TYR A 41 -6.63 -0.04 -7.93
CA TYR A 41 -7.96 0.47 -7.66
C TYR A 41 -8.91 -0.69 -7.46
N THR A 42 -9.69 -0.63 -6.40
CA THR A 42 -10.72 -1.62 -6.09
C THR A 42 -12.03 -0.91 -5.81
N ARG A 43 -13.10 -1.39 -6.43
CA ARG A 43 -14.47 -0.98 -6.13
C ARG A 43 -15.26 -2.22 -5.76
N GLN A 44 -15.93 -2.20 -4.62
CA GLN A 44 -16.69 -3.32 -4.09
C GLN A 44 -18.09 -2.87 -3.68
N GLY A 45 -19.10 -3.55 -4.17
CA GLY A 45 -20.48 -3.36 -3.71
C GLY A 45 -20.64 -3.79 -2.25
N LEU A 46 -21.50 -3.11 -1.52
CA LEU A 46 -21.72 -3.34 -0.10
C LEU A 46 -23.13 -3.89 0.16
N ASP A 47 -23.19 -4.78 1.13
CA ASP A 47 -24.40 -5.15 1.81
C ASP A 47 -24.69 -4.19 2.98
N ASN A 48 -25.96 -3.97 3.29
CA ASN A 48 -26.37 -3.10 4.40
C ASN A 48 -25.97 -3.63 5.79
N HIS A 49 -25.62 -4.89 5.90
CA HIS A 49 -25.22 -5.55 7.15
C HIS A 49 -23.74 -5.92 7.22
N CYS A 50 -22.95 -5.63 6.15
CA CYS A 50 -21.55 -6.00 6.18
C CYS A 50 -20.74 -5.09 7.13
N ILE A 51 -19.74 -5.65 7.74
CA ILE A 51 -18.68 -4.87 8.40
C ILE A 51 -17.66 -4.49 7.35
N ILE A 52 -17.34 -3.22 7.26
CA ILE A 52 -16.39 -2.69 6.30
C ILE A 52 -15.02 -2.58 6.96
N SER A 53 -14.03 -3.16 6.32
CA SER A 53 -12.63 -3.05 6.73
C SER A 53 -11.85 -2.27 5.68
N ASP A 54 -11.07 -1.31 6.09
CA ASP A 54 -10.03 -0.76 5.23
C ASP A 54 -8.81 -1.69 5.20
N MET A 55 -7.90 -1.49 4.27
CA MET A 55 -6.68 -2.32 4.17
C MET A 55 -5.76 -2.20 5.40
N GLN A 56 -6.03 -1.30 6.30
CA GLN A 56 -5.32 -1.09 7.55
C GLN A 56 -6.00 -1.73 8.76
N GLY A 57 -7.10 -2.46 8.53
CA GLY A 57 -7.81 -3.20 9.57
C GLY A 57 -8.78 -2.38 10.41
N ALA A 58 -9.09 -1.12 10.06
CA ALA A 58 -10.15 -0.39 10.71
C ALA A 58 -11.50 -1.01 10.31
N MET A 59 -12.28 -1.44 11.28
CA MET A 59 -13.58 -2.08 11.07
C MET A 59 -14.69 -1.06 11.38
N VAL A 60 -15.60 -0.87 10.45
CA VAL A 60 -16.74 0.04 10.59
C VAL A 60 -17.99 -0.66 10.06
N GLU A 61 -19.07 -0.59 10.80
CA GLU A 61 -20.36 -1.07 10.32
C GLU A 61 -20.80 -0.29 9.09
N ASN A 62 -21.32 -0.97 8.08
CA ASN A 62 -21.78 -0.33 6.86
C ASN A 62 -22.91 0.66 7.17
N PRO A 63 -22.74 1.96 6.91
CA PRO A 63 -23.84 2.91 7.03
C PRO A 63 -24.92 2.55 6.01
N VAL A 64 -26.18 2.59 6.43
CA VAL A 64 -27.37 2.21 5.64
C VAL A 64 -27.43 2.86 4.25
N THR A 65 -26.74 3.99 4.08
CA THR A 65 -26.71 4.75 2.82
C THR A 65 -25.55 4.39 1.89
N ALA A 66 -24.61 3.54 2.31
CA ALA A 66 -23.46 3.19 1.51
C ALA A 66 -23.77 2.00 0.60
N GLN A 67 -23.54 2.17 -0.70
CA GLN A 67 -23.75 1.12 -1.72
C GLN A 67 -22.47 0.43 -2.14
N HIS A 68 -21.32 1.08 -2.03
CA HIS A 68 -20.03 0.49 -2.36
C HIS A 68 -18.86 1.24 -1.71
N THR A 69 -17.74 0.57 -1.64
CA THR A 69 -16.46 1.15 -1.24
C THR A 69 -15.52 1.26 -2.43
N GLU A 70 -14.63 2.23 -2.39
CA GLU A 70 -13.54 2.39 -3.33
C GLU A 70 -12.21 2.55 -2.59
N TYR A 71 -11.18 1.90 -3.10
CA TYR A 71 -9.82 1.95 -2.59
C TYR A 71 -8.89 2.32 -3.74
N LEU A 72 -8.04 3.29 -3.50
CA LEU A 72 -6.93 3.64 -4.38
C LEU A 72 -5.64 3.50 -3.59
N THR A 73 -4.76 2.62 -4.05
CA THR A 73 -3.43 2.41 -3.47
C THR A 73 -2.38 2.73 -4.53
N ILE A 74 -1.40 3.55 -4.16
CA ILE A 74 -0.25 3.90 -5.00
C ILE A 74 1.00 3.52 -4.23
N ILE A 75 1.88 2.73 -4.84
CA ILE A 75 3.16 2.32 -4.27
C ILE A 75 4.26 2.74 -5.23
N GLY A 76 5.23 3.49 -4.72
CA GLY A 76 6.43 3.86 -5.46
C GLY A 76 7.68 3.35 -4.76
N ASN A 77 8.66 2.94 -5.53
CA ASN A 77 9.99 2.57 -5.05
C ASN A 77 11.06 3.14 -5.99
N PHE A 78 12.05 3.77 -5.42
CA PHE A 78 13.28 4.16 -6.10
C PHE A 78 14.44 3.46 -5.40
N ASP A 79 15.15 2.63 -6.14
CA ASP A 79 16.28 1.85 -5.68
C ASP A 79 17.51 2.24 -6.53
N TYR A 80 18.63 2.49 -5.87
CA TYR A 80 19.86 2.92 -6.51
C TYR A 80 21.09 2.21 -5.92
N ARG A 81 21.76 1.45 -6.78
CA ARG A 81 23.03 0.83 -6.46
C ARG A 81 24.16 1.87 -6.58
N ILE A 82 24.54 2.44 -5.44
CA ILE A 82 25.56 3.49 -5.36
C ILE A 82 26.96 2.93 -5.72
N HIS A 83 27.24 1.71 -5.29
CA HIS A 83 28.49 0.99 -5.46
C HIS A 83 28.21 -0.52 -5.42
N PRO A 84 29.06 -1.43 -5.93
CA PRO A 84 28.86 -2.86 -5.79
C PRO A 84 28.52 -3.34 -4.36
N HIS A 85 29.10 -2.66 -3.36
CA HIS A 85 28.85 -2.97 -1.95
C HIS A 85 27.75 -2.12 -1.29
N TRP A 86 27.19 -1.13 -1.96
CA TRP A 86 26.22 -0.20 -1.35
C TRP A 86 24.98 -0.05 -2.21
N ASN A 87 23.86 -0.21 -1.58
CA ASN A 87 22.55 0.05 -2.14
C ASN A 87 21.74 0.99 -1.26
N ALA A 88 20.91 1.81 -1.82
CA ALA A 88 19.96 2.62 -1.08
C ALA A 88 18.61 2.64 -1.80
N TYR A 89 17.51 2.61 -1.05
CA TYR A 89 16.20 2.76 -1.63
C TYR A 89 15.29 3.66 -0.79
N ILE A 90 14.34 4.26 -1.46
CA ILE A 90 13.20 4.94 -0.85
C ILE A 90 11.93 4.32 -1.42
N LYS A 91 11.06 3.89 -0.53
CA LYS A 91 9.75 3.34 -0.87
C LYS A 91 8.66 4.14 -0.19
N GLY A 92 7.63 4.49 -0.96
CA GLY A 92 6.46 5.16 -0.45
C GLY A 92 5.19 4.41 -0.82
N ALA A 93 4.19 4.47 0.03
CA ALA A 93 2.85 4.02 -0.29
C ALA A 93 1.82 5.04 0.20
N TYR A 94 0.80 5.23 -0.59
CA TYR A 94 -0.34 6.06 -0.31
C TYR A 94 -1.63 5.26 -0.57
N GLU A 95 -2.52 5.28 0.38
CA GLU A 95 -3.82 4.63 0.27
C GLU A 95 -4.93 5.60 0.68
N THR A 96 -5.95 5.69 -0.13
CA THR A 96 -7.19 6.37 0.22
C THR A 96 -8.36 5.44 0.02
N ALA A 97 -9.31 5.50 0.92
CA ALA A 97 -10.54 4.74 0.86
C ALA A 97 -11.75 5.66 1.02
N GLY A 98 -12.80 5.36 0.32
CA GLY A 98 -14.04 6.12 0.35
C GLY A 98 -15.26 5.22 0.27
N VAL A 99 -16.38 5.78 0.66
CA VAL A 99 -17.68 5.11 0.61
C VAL A 99 -18.64 5.98 -0.19
N TYR A 100 -19.35 5.38 -1.11
CA TYR A 100 -20.36 6.08 -1.89
C TYR A 100 -21.74 5.92 -1.25
N LYS A 101 -22.47 7.01 -1.15
CA LYS A 101 -23.87 7.01 -0.74
C LYS A 101 -24.79 6.48 -1.85
N ALA A 102 -25.98 6.08 -1.46
CA ALA A 102 -27.03 5.61 -2.35
C ALA A 102 -27.38 6.58 -3.49
N ASN A 103 -27.21 7.89 -3.27
CA ASN A 103 -27.46 8.95 -4.25
C ASN A 103 -26.26 9.25 -5.17
N GLY A 104 -25.20 8.46 -5.14
CA GLY A 104 -24.01 8.63 -5.97
C GLY A 104 -23.00 9.66 -5.48
N HIS A 105 -23.25 10.34 -4.35
CA HIS A 105 -22.28 11.27 -3.79
C HIS A 105 -21.18 10.52 -3.03
N PHE A 106 -19.94 10.81 -3.39
CA PHE A 106 -18.76 10.25 -2.72
C PHE A 106 -18.59 10.86 -1.33
N GLU A 107 -18.68 10.04 -0.31
CA GLU A 107 -18.28 10.41 1.04
C GLU A 107 -16.84 9.98 1.31
N LYS A 108 -15.91 10.90 1.16
CA LYS A 108 -14.58 10.78 1.77
C LYS A 108 -14.74 10.88 3.27
N GLY A 109 -15.14 9.85 3.94
CA GLY A 109 -15.44 10.17 5.31
C GLY A 109 -15.53 9.04 6.28
N LEU A 110 -15.74 7.84 5.81
CA LEU A 110 -15.78 6.70 6.71
C LEU A 110 -14.41 6.14 7.02
N TYR A 111 -13.48 6.30 6.11
CA TYR A 111 -12.15 5.72 6.20
C TYR A 111 -11.08 6.77 6.40
N ARG A 112 -9.88 6.29 6.51
CA ARG A 112 -8.67 7.08 6.65
C ARG A 112 -7.87 7.08 5.36
N THR A 113 -7.15 8.16 5.13
CA THR A 113 -6.02 8.16 4.22
C THR A 113 -4.79 7.75 5.00
N THR A 114 -4.01 6.83 4.46
CA THR A 114 -2.75 6.39 5.03
C THR A 114 -1.62 6.62 4.06
N TRP A 115 -0.43 6.91 4.58
CA TRP A 115 0.80 6.94 3.81
C TRP A 115 1.93 6.34 4.62
N ASN A 116 2.86 5.75 3.95
CA ASN A 116 4.13 5.38 4.56
C ASN A 116 5.29 5.85 3.69
N LEU A 117 6.40 6.14 4.33
CA LEU A 117 7.68 6.43 3.71
C LEU A 117 8.73 5.59 4.39
N GLN A 118 9.51 4.87 3.61
CA GLN A 118 10.55 3.97 4.04
C GLN A 118 11.84 4.33 3.31
N GLY A 119 12.91 4.53 4.07
CA GLY A 119 14.26 4.67 3.57
C GLY A 119 15.13 3.53 4.07
N CYS A 120 16.01 3.01 3.24
CA CYS A 120 16.94 1.96 3.61
C CYS A 120 18.29 2.18 2.95
N VAL A 121 19.35 1.89 3.68
CA VAL A 121 20.71 1.75 3.18
C VAL A 121 21.18 0.35 3.48
N GLU A 122 21.73 -0.31 2.48
CA GLU A 122 22.22 -1.69 2.54
C GLU A 122 23.71 -1.71 2.23
N PHE A 123 24.46 -2.46 3.02
CA PHE A 123 25.88 -2.69 2.83
C PHE A 123 26.16 -4.18 2.65
N PHE A 124 26.85 -4.52 1.59
CA PHE A 124 27.24 -5.88 1.23
C PHE A 124 28.77 -6.01 1.38
N PRO A 125 29.27 -6.48 2.50
CA PRO A 125 30.72 -6.59 2.73
C PRO A 125 31.39 -7.66 1.86
N MET A 126 30.62 -8.57 1.28
CA MET A 126 31.08 -9.66 0.42
C MET A 126 30.57 -9.48 -1.02
N ASP A 127 31.41 -9.84 -2.01
CA ASP A 127 31.07 -9.66 -3.43
C ASP A 127 29.86 -10.46 -3.91
N ASN A 128 29.54 -11.56 -3.24
CA ASN A 128 28.42 -12.44 -3.57
C ASN A 128 27.08 -12.03 -2.94
N SER A 129 27.06 -10.92 -2.18
CA SER A 129 25.87 -10.44 -1.48
C SER A 129 25.24 -11.41 -0.46
N GLU A 130 26.01 -12.41 0.02
CA GLU A 130 25.54 -13.36 1.03
C GLU A 130 25.32 -12.71 2.39
N LEU A 131 26.13 -11.69 2.70
CA LEU A 131 25.99 -10.89 3.93
C LEU A 131 25.51 -9.48 3.59
N MET A 132 24.44 -9.06 4.23
CA MET A 132 23.90 -7.72 4.12
C MET A 132 23.72 -7.11 5.51
N ILE A 133 24.21 -5.89 5.69
CA ILE A 133 23.95 -5.05 6.86
C ILE A 133 23.06 -3.90 6.39
N PHE A 134 21.97 -3.63 7.08
CA PHE A 134 21.04 -2.58 6.66
C PHE A 134 20.63 -1.65 7.79
N GLY A 135 20.40 -0.39 7.44
CA GLY A 135 19.71 0.61 8.25
C GLY A 135 18.40 1.01 7.61
N HIS A 136 17.30 0.91 8.32
CA HIS A 136 15.96 1.12 7.82
C HIS A 136 15.19 2.10 8.69
N VAL A 137 14.53 3.07 8.08
CA VAL A 137 13.60 4.00 8.70
C VAL A 137 12.23 3.87 8.03
N LEU A 138 11.21 3.69 8.83
CA LEU A 138 9.82 3.67 8.39
C LEU A 138 9.03 4.74 9.14
N HIS A 139 8.35 5.60 8.41
CA HIS A 139 7.30 6.47 8.92
C HIS A 139 5.96 6.06 8.32
N LYS A 140 4.96 5.90 9.16
CA LYS A 140 3.58 5.63 8.76
C LYS A 140 2.67 6.69 9.36
N GLY A 141 2.04 7.47 8.50
CA GLY A 141 1.13 8.53 8.87
C GLY A 141 -0.32 8.21 8.50
N HIS A 142 -1.24 8.79 9.24
CA HIS A 142 -2.67 8.60 9.06
C HIS A 142 -3.43 9.93 9.14
N LYS A 143 -4.42 10.09 8.27
CA LYS A 143 -5.37 11.18 8.34
C LYS A 143 -6.78 10.61 8.46
N LEU A 144 -7.31 10.64 9.65
CA LEU A 144 -8.69 10.28 9.90
C LEU A 144 -9.62 11.40 9.47
N THR A 145 -10.76 11.03 8.93
CA THR A 145 -11.86 11.95 8.68
C THR A 145 -12.60 12.24 9.97
N GLU A 146 -13.36 13.33 10.00
CA GLU A 146 -14.19 13.70 11.17
C GLU A 146 -15.19 12.58 11.52
N ARG A 147 -15.80 11.98 10.50
CA ARG A 147 -16.75 10.90 10.70
C ARG A 147 -16.10 9.64 11.25
N ALA A 148 -14.92 9.28 10.78
CA ALA A 148 -14.18 8.15 11.33
C ALA A 148 -13.83 8.36 12.81
N ARG A 149 -13.44 9.59 13.17
CA ARG A 149 -13.20 9.96 14.58
C ARG A 149 -14.47 9.87 15.43
N ALA A 150 -15.60 10.37 14.91
CA ALA A 150 -16.89 10.30 15.59
C ALA A 150 -17.35 8.85 15.84
N LEU A 151 -16.92 7.91 14.98
CA LEU A 151 -17.15 6.48 15.14
C LEU A 151 -16.12 5.78 16.03
N GLY A 152 -15.21 6.54 16.66
CA GLY A 152 -14.20 5.99 17.58
C GLY A 152 -12.94 5.44 16.91
N ALA A 153 -12.73 5.68 15.62
CA ALA A 153 -11.50 5.25 14.95
C ALA A 153 -10.29 6.00 15.49
N VAL A 154 -9.24 5.27 15.81
CA VAL A 154 -7.95 5.79 16.28
C VAL A 154 -6.85 5.27 15.36
N ALA A 155 -6.03 6.16 14.83
CA ALA A 155 -4.89 5.80 13.99
C ALA A 155 -3.71 6.73 14.29
N PRO A 156 -2.88 6.39 15.27
CA PRO A 156 -1.68 7.18 15.58
C PRO A 156 -0.63 7.02 14.49
N ASP A 157 0.11 8.08 14.22
CA ASP A 157 1.31 8.00 13.41
C ASP A 157 2.36 7.15 14.13
N THR A 158 3.12 6.40 13.36
CA THR A 158 4.15 5.51 13.89
C THR A 158 5.47 5.74 13.17
N GLN A 159 6.56 5.66 13.94
CA GLN A 159 7.93 5.65 13.41
C GLN A 159 8.66 4.43 13.90
N ARG A 160 9.47 3.85 13.03
CA ARG A 160 10.31 2.71 13.34
C ARG A 160 11.69 2.89 12.71
N ILE A 161 12.72 2.72 13.52
CA ILE A 161 14.10 2.62 13.06
C ILE A 161 14.56 1.19 13.35
N SER A 162 15.19 0.57 12.38
CA SER A 162 15.70 -0.80 12.48
C SER A 162 17.12 -0.85 11.91
N ILE A 163 17.99 -1.58 12.58
CA ILE A 163 19.30 -1.97 12.06
C ILE A 163 19.31 -3.48 12.11
N GLY A 164 19.77 -4.12 11.06
CA GLY A 164 19.77 -5.57 10.98
C GLY A 164 20.91 -6.11 10.14
N LEU A 165 21.09 -7.41 10.28
CA LEU A 165 22.03 -8.22 9.52
C LEU A 165 21.28 -9.40 8.95
N VAL A 166 21.48 -9.65 7.65
CA VAL A 166 20.97 -10.82 6.94
C VAL A 166 22.15 -11.60 6.39
N TYR A 167 22.19 -12.88 6.67
CA TYR A 167 23.16 -13.81 6.09
C TYR A 167 22.39 -14.89 5.34
N THR A 168 22.68 -15.03 4.05
CA THR A 168 22.07 -16.05 3.18
C THR A 168 23.00 -17.24 3.07
N ILE A 169 22.57 -18.39 3.52
CA ILE A 169 23.32 -19.64 3.41
C ILE A 169 22.78 -20.39 2.17
N PRO A 170 23.59 -20.60 1.14
CA PRO A 170 23.17 -21.44 0.04
C PRO A 170 23.06 -22.90 0.54
N VAL A 171 21.86 -23.49 0.40
CA VAL A 171 21.65 -24.92 0.69
C VAL A 171 21.65 -25.64 -0.65
N PHE A 172 22.62 -26.51 -0.86
CA PHE A 172 22.79 -27.34 -2.05
C PHE A 172 22.09 -28.69 -1.85
#